data_1964c644088f626ab985c5152a50e1e9
#
_entry.id   1964c644088f626ab985c5152a50e1e9
#
_cell.length_a   1.000
_cell.length_b   1.000
_cell.length_c   1.000
_cell.angle_alpha   90.00
_cell.angle_beta   90.00
_cell.angle_gamma   90.00
#
_symmetry.space_group_name_H-M   'P 1'
#
loop_
_entity.id
_entity.type
_entity.pdbx_description
1 polymer ?
#
loop_
_entity_poly.entity_id
_entity_poly.type
_entity_poly.pdbx_seq_one_letter_code
_entity_poly.pdbx_strand_id
1 'polypeptide(L)'
;MSHYKNKFLCRRSSVKCLSLFLSLYLTLAPGFAFALPSDPTVRNGSVSFNQVDSKTLNIIQSSDKAIIDWNSFNIQKNEATHFQLPSANSINVSRVTGGVSSSIFGTLTSNGKLMLINPNGILFGKDSRVDVNGLVATTSDINNSDFISGNYHFSISPEINRTVINRGTINIKQGGLLAFVAPGVENSGIINAKLGQISLASGKTFTLDLYGDKLVSLGIDSKILNQVIGPDGTPVSSLVANGGSIHANGGNVFLGVKAARNVVDQVINMDGLIEAQTAFKKDGKIVLLGGDEGLVKITGTLDASGKESGQLGGNIQ
;
A
#
# COMPACT_ATOMS: atom_id res chain seq x y z
N MET A 1 76.03 -32.60 57.60
CA MET A 1 77.00 -33.13 56.63
C MET A 1 76.38 -32.94 55.24
N SER A 2 76.94 -31.96 54.61
CA SER A 2 77.68 -31.94 53.37
C SER A 2 76.80 -31.82 52.15
N HIS A 3 76.68 -30.60 51.71
CA HIS A 3 77.13 -30.01 50.42
C HIS A 3 76.90 -30.85 49.14
N TYR A 4 76.12 -30.30 48.18
CA TYR A 4 76.75 -29.81 46.94
C TYR A 4 75.78 -28.93 46.14
N LYS A 5 76.27 -27.71 45.81
CA LYS A 5 75.69 -26.79 44.84
C LYS A 5 76.00 -27.29 43.42
N ASN A 6 75.01 -27.21 42.54
CA ASN A 6 75.37 -27.05 41.14
C ASN A 6 74.39 -26.05 40.47
N LYS A 7 74.98 -24.94 40.06
CA LYS A 7 74.40 -23.93 39.20
C LYS A 7 74.39 -24.48 37.79
N PHE A 8 73.25 -24.50 37.16
CA PHE A 8 73.17 -24.52 35.69
C PHE A 8 72.55 -23.21 35.20
N LEU A 9 73.31 -22.40 34.49
CA LEU A 9 72.86 -21.31 33.64
C LEU A 9 72.06 -21.89 32.47
N CYS A 10 70.82 -21.49 32.33
CA CYS A 10 70.13 -21.70 31.11
C CYS A 10 69.88 -20.34 30.42
N ARG A 11 70.42 -20.25 29.24
CA ARG A 11 70.38 -19.12 28.33
C ARG A 11 68.90 -18.80 27.98
N ARG A 12 68.54 -17.52 28.13
CA ARG A 12 67.34 -16.98 27.53
C ARG A 12 67.45 -16.97 26.01
N SER A 13 66.77 -17.79 25.31
CA SER A 13 66.41 -17.59 23.90
C SER A 13 64.99 -17.06 23.82
N SER A 14 64.89 -15.79 23.47
CA SER A 14 63.61 -15.11 23.21
C SER A 14 63.07 -15.56 21.86
N VAL A 15 62.11 -16.47 21.89
CA VAL A 15 61.29 -16.80 20.71
C VAL A 15 60.16 -15.78 20.71
N LYS A 16 60.22 -14.82 19.80
CA LYS A 16 59.11 -13.93 19.48
C LYS A 16 58.05 -14.76 18.73
N CYS A 17 57.00 -15.17 19.41
CA CYS A 17 55.79 -15.63 18.77
C CYS A 17 55.14 -14.44 18.09
N LEU A 18 55.32 -14.33 16.78
CA LEU A 18 54.60 -13.41 15.92
C LEU A 18 53.25 -14.05 15.66
N SER A 19 52.22 -13.70 16.49
CA SER A 19 50.85 -14.07 16.25
C SER A 19 50.31 -13.24 15.07
N LEU A 20 50.29 -13.87 13.91
CA LEU A 20 49.60 -13.35 12.73
C LEU A 20 48.09 -13.41 13.02
N PHE A 21 47.49 -12.30 13.50
CA PHE A 21 46.05 -12.09 13.43
C PHE A 21 45.68 -11.87 11.97
N LEU A 22 45.35 -12.96 11.28
CA LEU A 22 44.65 -12.89 10.00
C LEU A 22 43.22 -12.48 10.26
N SER A 23 42.96 -11.17 10.35
CA SER A 23 41.59 -10.62 10.37
C SER A 23 40.98 -10.87 8.99
N LEU A 24 40.18 -11.93 8.91
CA LEU A 24 39.30 -12.20 7.78
C LEU A 24 38.25 -11.08 7.73
N TYR A 25 38.51 -9.99 7.03
CA TYR A 25 37.51 -9.02 6.63
C TYR A 25 36.58 -9.75 5.65
N LEU A 26 35.52 -10.36 6.19
CA LEU A 26 34.38 -10.76 5.41
C LEU A 26 33.72 -9.44 4.93
N THR A 27 34.13 -8.93 3.78
CA THR A 27 33.42 -7.87 3.08
C THR A 27 32.06 -8.46 2.71
N LEU A 28 31.05 -8.26 3.56
CA LEU A 28 29.67 -8.31 3.10
C LEU A 28 29.57 -7.20 2.03
N ALA A 29 29.79 -7.58 0.77
CA ALA A 29 29.30 -6.75 -0.32
C ALA A 29 27.79 -6.57 -0.04
N PRO A 30 27.28 -5.32 0.02
CA PRO A 30 25.85 -5.13 0.07
C PRO A 30 25.32 -5.83 -1.19
N GLY A 31 24.72 -7.00 -1.02
CA GLY A 31 23.99 -7.64 -2.09
C GLY A 31 22.99 -6.61 -2.54
N PHE A 32 23.06 -6.18 -3.79
CA PHE A 32 22.00 -5.41 -4.40
C PHE A 32 20.78 -6.31 -4.35
N ALA A 33 19.98 -6.18 -3.30
CA ALA A 33 18.68 -6.81 -3.23
C ALA A 33 17.85 -6.14 -4.32
N PHE A 34 17.78 -6.77 -5.49
CA PHE A 34 16.79 -6.40 -6.50
C PHE A 34 15.44 -6.48 -5.82
N ALA A 35 14.74 -5.37 -5.75
CA ALA A 35 13.50 -5.30 -5.01
C ALA A 35 12.29 -5.17 -5.95
N LEU A 36 12.45 -5.47 -7.23
CA LEU A 36 11.31 -5.71 -8.14
C LEU A 36 10.44 -6.84 -7.60
N PRO A 37 9.14 -6.88 -7.92
CA PRO A 37 8.26 -7.99 -7.57
C PRO A 37 8.89 -9.34 -7.92
N SER A 38 8.91 -10.30 -6.97
CA SER A 38 9.67 -11.55 -7.09
C SER A 38 8.79 -12.79 -7.02
N ASP A 39 9.30 -13.84 -7.66
CA ASP A 39 8.74 -15.19 -7.64
C ASP A 39 7.25 -15.25 -7.98
N PRO A 40 6.85 -14.78 -9.18
CA PRO A 40 5.47 -14.76 -9.59
C PRO A 40 4.95 -16.16 -9.89
N THR A 41 3.74 -16.45 -9.42
CA THR A 41 2.97 -17.64 -9.78
C THR A 41 1.62 -17.22 -10.35
N VAL A 42 1.37 -17.46 -11.63
CA VAL A 42 0.07 -17.18 -12.25
C VAL A 42 -0.95 -18.23 -11.80
N ARG A 43 -1.98 -17.78 -11.06
CA ARG A 43 -3.06 -18.63 -10.57
C ARG A 43 -4.24 -18.71 -11.52
N ASN A 44 -4.46 -17.65 -12.28
CA ASN A 44 -5.51 -17.58 -13.29
C ASN A 44 -5.14 -16.56 -14.37
N GLY A 45 -5.67 -16.75 -15.56
CA GLY A 45 -5.45 -15.89 -16.70
C GLY A 45 -4.16 -16.20 -17.46
N SER A 46 -3.84 -15.38 -18.45
CA SER A 46 -2.65 -15.49 -19.28
C SER A 46 -1.77 -14.28 -19.09
N VAL A 47 -0.58 -14.51 -18.52
CA VAL A 47 0.38 -13.46 -18.16
C VAL A 47 1.78 -13.90 -18.52
N SER A 48 2.56 -13.00 -19.08
CA SER A 48 4.00 -13.16 -19.28
C SER A 48 4.78 -12.05 -18.60
N PHE A 49 6.00 -12.36 -18.21
CA PHE A 49 6.90 -11.46 -17.51
C PHE A 49 8.12 -11.19 -18.37
N ASN A 50 8.43 -9.91 -18.56
CA ASN A 50 9.60 -9.46 -19.31
C ASN A 50 10.40 -8.50 -18.46
N GLN A 51 11.50 -8.99 -17.89
CA GLN A 51 12.47 -8.16 -17.21
C GLN A 51 13.38 -7.51 -18.25
N VAL A 52 13.14 -6.23 -18.54
CA VAL A 52 13.87 -5.48 -19.58
C VAL A 52 15.32 -5.26 -19.18
N ASP A 53 15.52 -4.94 -17.90
CA ASP A 53 16.83 -4.74 -17.27
C ASP A 53 16.74 -5.05 -15.76
N SER A 54 17.79 -4.75 -15.00
CA SER A 54 17.82 -4.98 -13.55
C SER A 54 16.85 -4.10 -12.74
N LYS A 55 16.21 -3.13 -13.36
CA LYS A 55 15.34 -2.13 -12.71
C LYS A 55 13.94 -2.06 -13.28
N THR A 56 13.64 -2.76 -14.37
CA THR A 56 12.38 -2.63 -15.09
C THR A 56 11.76 -3.99 -15.34
N LEU A 57 10.55 -4.18 -14.80
CA LEU A 57 9.73 -5.36 -15.01
C LEU A 57 8.45 -4.99 -15.76
N ASN A 58 8.24 -5.60 -16.93
CA ASN A 58 7.00 -5.55 -17.68
C ASN A 58 6.17 -6.81 -17.42
N ILE A 59 4.91 -6.64 -17.07
CA ILE A 59 3.93 -7.69 -16.84
C ILE A 59 2.89 -7.56 -17.94
N ILE A 60 2.87 -8.51 -18.86
CA ILE A 60 2.00 -8.49 -20.03
C ILE A 60 0.88 -9.50 -19.83
N GLN A 61 -0.32 -9.01 -19.58
CA GLN A 61 -1.53 -9.81 -19.43
C GLN A 61 -2.31 -9.80 -20.75
N SER A 62 -2.70 -10.97 -21.26
CA SER A 62 -3.50 -11.10 -22.47
C SER A 62 -4.96 -11.52 -22.20
N SER A 63 -5.31 -11.88 -20.98
CA SER A 63 -6.70 -12.16 -20.55
C SER A 63 -7.33 -10.96 -19.86
N ASP A 64 -8.66 -10.83 -19.86
CA ASP A 64 -9.36 -9.73 -19.21
C ASP A 64 -9.19 -9.73 -17.69
N LYS A 65 -9.06 -10.91 -17.09
CA LYS A 65 -8.78 -11.09 -15.66
C LYS A 65 -7.57 -11.98 -15.47
N ALA A 66 -6.71 -11.65 -14.52
CA ALA A 66 -5.63 -12.51 -14.07
C ALA A 66 -5.39 -12.41 -12.58
N ILE A 67 -4.86 -13.48 -11.99
CA ILE A 67 -4.43 -13.57 -10.60
C ILE A 67 -2.97 -14.01 -10.60
N ILE A 68 -2.12 -13.22 -9.95
CA ILE A 68 -0.70 -13.51 -9.76
C ILE A 68 -0.40 -13.49 -8.27
N ASP A 69 0.13 -14.60 -7.77
CA ASP A 69 0.72 -14.64 -6.42
C ASP A 69 2.21 -14.30 -6.52
N TRP A 70 2.68 -13.44 -5.62
CA TRP A 70 4.06 -12.97 -5.52
C TRP A 70 4.64 -13.37 -4.17
N ASN A 71 5.89 -13.74 -4.11
CA ASN A 71 6.59 -13.85 -2.83
C ASN A 71 6.80 -12.47 -2.19
N SER A 72 7.22 -11.48 -3.00
CA SER A 72 7.27 -10.09 -2.57
C SER A 72 6.86 -9.14 -3.70
N PHE A 73 6.28 -8.00 -3.33
CA PHE A 73 5.93 -6.95 -4.28
C PHE A 73 6.51 -5.62 -3.79
N ASN A 74 7.75 -5.37 -4.16
CA ASN A 74 8.49 -4.15 -3.84
C ASN A 74 8.93 -3.45 -5.13
N ILE A 75 9.12 -2.15 -5.09
CA ILE A 75 9.68 -1.34 -6.19
C ILE A 75 10.56 -0.28 -5.55
N GLN A 76 11.87 -0.40 -5.69
CA GLN A 76 12.81 0.56 -5.10
C GLN A 76 12.86 1.87 -5.90
N LYS A 77 13.47 2.89 -5.32
CA LYS A 77 13.76 4.13 -6.02
C LYS A 77 14.52 3.84 -7.31
N ASN A 78 14.08 4.44 -8.42
CA ASN A 78 14.60 4.22 -9.78
C ASN A 78 14.32 2.83 -10.37
N GLU A 79 13.43 2.05 -9.77
CA GLU A 79 12.86 0.85 -10.36
C GLU A 79 11.46 1.11 -10.90
N ALA A 80 11.04 0.31 -11.86
CA ALA A 80 9.73 0.43 -12.49
C ALA A 80 9.08 -0.94 -12.71
N THR A 81 7.78 -1.00 -12.42
CA THR A 81 6.93 -2.16 -12.77
C THR A 81 5.75 -1.66 -13.61
N HIS A 82 5.60 -2.23 -14.79
CA HIS A 82 4.61 -1.82 -15.78
C HIS A 82 3.66 -2.98 -16.08
N PHE A 83 2.38 -2.78 -15.82
CA PHE A 83 1.32 -3.69 -16.20
C PHE A 83 0.72 -3.26 -17.54
N GLN A 84 0.75 -4.17 -18.51
CA GLN A 84 0.10 -4.02 -19.83
C GLN A 84 -1.06 -5.01 -19.89
N LEU A 85 -2.28 -4.51 -19.78
CA LEU A 85 -3.52 -5.27 -19.80
C LEU A 85 -4.22 -5.06 -21.17
N PRO A 86 -5.14 -5.97 -21.57
CA PRO A 86 -5.86 -5.84 -22.86
C PRO A 86 -6.66 -4.55 -22.97
N SER A 87 -7.23 -4.05 -21.87
CA SER A 87 -8.08 -2.86 -21.87
C SER A 87 -8.08 -2.11 -20.53
N ALA A 88 -8.65 -0.92 -20.51
CA ALA A 88 -8.89 -0.14 -19.30
C ALA A 88 -9.84 -0.86 -18.30
N ASN A 89 -10.66 -1.79 -18.78
CA ASN A 89 -11.58 -2.56 -17.93
C ASN A 89 -11.00 -3.88 -17.44
N SER A 90 -9.88 -4.32 -18.03
CA SER A 90 -9.20 -5.54 -17.58
C SER A 90 -8.64 -5.36 -16.19
N ILE A 91 -8.61 -6.45 -15.42
CA ILE A 91 -8.28 -6.43 -13.99
C ILE A 91 -7.16 -7.43 -13.70
N ASN A 92 -6.16 -6.99 -12.96
CA ASN A 92 -5.12 -7.85 -12.40
C ASN A 92 -5.23 -7.86 -10.87
N VAL A 93 -5.25 -9.05 -10.27
CA VAL A 93 -5.00 -9.25 -8.84
C VAL A 93 -3.54 -9.66 -8.67
N SER A 94 -2.79 -8.82 -7.98
CA SER A 94 -1.43 -9.09 -7.52
C SER A 94 -1.46 -9.32 -6.02
N ARG A 95 -1.36 -10.58 -5.60
CA ARG A 95 -1.43 -11.01 -4.20
C ARG A 95 -0.03 -11.32 -3.69
N VAL A 96 0.36 -10.74 -2.56
CA VAL A 96 1.62 -11.06 -1.90
C VAL A 96 1.38 -12.15 -0.88
N THR A 97 2.10 -13.27 -1.04
CA THR A 97 2.00 -14.45 -0.19
C THR A 97 3.20 -14.63 0.75
N GLY A 98 4.27 -13.87 0.54
CA GLY A 98 5.40 -13.82 1.47
C GLY A 98 5.08 -13.02 2.73
N GLY A 99 5.88 -13.20 3.78
CA GLY A 99 5.64 -12.65 5.12
C GLY A 99 6.03 -11.18 5.32
N VAL A 100 6.32 -10.41 4.25
CA VAL A 100 6.81 -9.03 4.34
C VAL A 100 5.84 -8.03 3.71
N SER A 101 5.81 -6.80 4.23
CA SER A 101 5.03 -5.70 3.64
C SER A 101 5.54 -5.30 2.26
N SER A 102 4.67 -4.70 1.45
CA SER A 102 5.05 -4.09 0.17
C SER A 102 5.53 -2.66 0.37
N SER A 103 6.70 -2.36 -0.20
CA SER A 103 7.30 -1.03 -0.19
C SER A 103 7.53 -0.55 -1.63
N ILE A 104 6.76 0.45 -2.04
CA ILE A 104 6.77 1.00 -3.40
C ILE A 104 7.36 2.41 -3.32
N PHE A 105 8.64 2.56 -3.72
CA PHE A 105 9.36 3.82 -3.77
C PHE A 105 9.63 4.28 -5.20
N GLY A 106 9.44 3.41 -6.19
CA GLY A 106 9.65 3.66 -7.60
C GLY A 106 8.36 3.89 -8.38
N THR A 107 8.37 3.50 -9.64
CA THR A 107 7.27 3.71 -10.58
C THR A 107 6.42 2.45 -10.74
N LEU A 108 5.10 2.59 -10.58
CA LEU A 108 4.12 1.55 -10.86
C LEU A 108 3.10 2.07 -11.86
N THR A 109 2.95 1.41 -13.00
CA THR A 109 1.96 1.81 -14.01
C THR A 109 1.05 0.68 -14.44
N SER A 110 -0.19 1.01 -14.82
CA SER A 110 -1.13 0.08 -15.43
C SER A 110 -2.11 0.81 -16.34
N ASN A 111 -2.34 0.28 -17.53
CA ASN A 111 -3.41 0.75 -18.40
C ASN A 111 -4.79 0.17 -18.06
N GLY A 112 -4.87 -0.79 -17.12
CA GLY A 112 -6.08 -1.38 -16.58
C GLY A 112 -6.22 -1.15 -15.06
N LYS A 113 -7.04 -1.98 -14.41
CA LYS A 113 -7.29 -1.93 -12.97
C LYS A 113 -6.35 -2.91 -12.26
N LEU A 114 -5.64 -2.44 -11.24
CA LEU A 114 -4.74 -3.23 -10.42
C LEU A 114 -5.32 -3.39 -9.00
N MET A 115 -5.42 -4.62 -8.52
CA MET A 115 -5.75 -4.95 -7.15
C MET A 115 -4.51 -5.51 -6.47
N LEU A 116 -3.85 -4.71 -5.63
CA LEU A 116 -2.67 -5.12 -4.86
C LEU A 116 -3.12 -5.54 -3.46
N ILE A 117 -2.89 -6.80 -3.15
CA ILE A 117 -3.27 -7.42 -1.87
C ILE A 117 -2.01 -7.80 -1.12
N ASN A 118 -1.83 -7.27 0.09
CA ASN A 118 -0.77 -7.70 0.99
C ASN A 118 -1.22 -7.67 2.45
N PRO A 119 -1.45 -8.84 3.09
CA PRO A 119 -1.85 -8.91 4.50
C PRO A 119 -0.87 -8.22 5.46
N ASN A 120 0.41 -8.09 5.07
CA ASN A 120 1.45 -7.49 5.90
C ASN A 120 1.55 -5.97 5.74
N GLY A 121 0.66 -5.35 4.94
CA GLY A 121 0.62 -3.91 4.70
C GLY A 121 1.28 -3.45 3.40
N ILE A 122 0.93 -2.23 2.99
CA ILE A 122 1.40 -1.62 1.74
C ILE A 122 1.79 -0.16 2.02
N LEU A 123 3.00 0.21 1.60
CA LEU A 123 3.52 1.57 1.67
C LEU A 123 3.88 2.08 0.27
N PHE A 124 3.19 3.11 -0.18
CA PHE A 124 3.63 3.96 -1.29
C PHE A 124 4.49 5.08 -0.71
N GLY A 125 5.80 5.00 -0.93
CA GLY A 125 6.77 5.91 -0.32
C GLY A 125 6.79 7.30 -0.96
N LYS A 126 7.49 8.24 -0.35
CA LYS A 126 7.50 9.66 -0.75
C LYS A 126 7.89 9.92 -2.22
N ASP A 127 8.79 9.11 -2.77
CA ASP A 127 9.26 9.26 -4.14
C ASP A 127 8.47 8.38 -5.13
N SER A 128 7.47 7.61 -4.66
CA SER A 128 6.70 6.73 -5.51
C SER A 128 5.81 7.51 -6.47
N ARG A 129 5.73 6.97 -7.68
CA ARG A 129 4.82 7.44 -8.72
C ARG A 129 3.97 6.30 -9.22
N VAL A 130 2.68 6.40 -9.03
CA VAL A 130 1.69 5.42 -9.46
C VAL A 130 0.78 6.05 -10.50
N ASP A 131 0.77 5.52 -11.73
CA ASP A 131 -0.08 5.99 -12.81
C ASP A 131 -0.90 4.80 -13.34
N VAL A 132 -2.17 4.71 -12.97
CA VAL A 132 -3.02 3.55 -13.26
C VAL A 132 -4.44 3.95 -13.68
N ASN A 133 -5.16 3.04 -14.34
CA ASN A 133 -6.57 3.27 -14.66
C ASN A 133 -7.48 3.09 -13.43
N GLY A 134 -7.13 2.15 -12.56
CA GLY A 134 -7.77 1.95 -11.26
C GLY A 134 -6.83 1.22 -10.32
N LEU A 135 -6.95 1.51 -9.01
CA LEU A 135 -6.14 0.91 -7.96
C LEU A 135 -7.00 0.50 -6.77
N VAL A 136 -6.90 -0.75 -6.40
CA VAL A 136 -7.30 -1.24 -5.08
C VAL A 136 -6.06 -1.68 -4.33
N ALA A 137 -5.79 -1.11 -3.18
CA ALA A 137 -4.71 -1.54 -2.28
C ALA A 137 -5.33 -1.96 -0.94
N THR A 138 -5.08 -3.20 -0.54
CA THR A 138 -5.77 -3.78 0.62
C THR A 138 -4.93 -4.83 1.34
N THR A 139 -5.22 -5.00 2.63
CA THR A 139 -4.70 -6.12 3.43
C THR A 139 -5.63 -7.32 3.48
N SER A 140 -6.87 -7.17 2.99
CA SER A 140 -7.88 -8.23 2.94
C SER A 140 -7.79 -8.97 1.61
N ASP A 141 -8.04 -10.27 1.61
CA ASP A 141 -7.95 -11.09 0.41
C ASP A 141 -9.34 -11.50 -0.12
N ILE A 142 -9.37 -11.96 -1.36
CA ILE A 142 -10.55 -12.39 -2.09
C ILE A 142 -10.36 -13.83 -2.57
N ASN A 143 -11.42 -14.63 -2.54
CA ASN A 143 -11.39 -15.95 -3.16
C ASN A 143 -11.22 -15.85 -4.68
N ASN A 144 -10.42 -16.74 -5.26
CA ASN A 144 -10.19 -16.75 -6.71
C ASN A 144 -11.49 -16.93 -7.50
N SER A 145 -12.38 -17.82 -7.04
CA SER A 145 -13.70 -18.06 -7.66
C SER A 145 -14.57 -16.80 -7.67
N ASP A 146 -14.59 -16.05 -6.56
CA ASP A 146 -15.35 -14.82 -6.42
C ASP A 146 -14.83 -13.75 -7.37
N PHE A 147 -13.51 -13.56 -7.42
CA PHE A 147 -12.88 -12.63 -8.35
C PHE A 147 -13.20 -12.97 -9.82
N ILE A 148 -13.08 -14.23 -10.22
CA ILE A 148 -13.31 -14.66 -11.59
C ILE A 148 -14.77 -14.45 -11.99
N SER A 149 -15.72 -14.76 -11.10
CA SER A 149 -17.15 -14.57 -11.34
C SER A 149 -17.59 -13.09 -11.30
N GLY A 150 -16.72 -12.17 -10.90
CA GLY A 150 -17.03 -10.74 -10.79
C GLY A 150 -17.70 -10.35 -9.46
N ASN A 151 -17.69 -11.25 -8.49
CA ASN A 151 -18.10 -10.97 -7.12
C ASN A 151 -16.87 -10.43 -6.35
N TYR A 152 -16.73 -9.12 -6.27
CA TYR A 152 -15.54 -8.51 -5.63
C TYR A 152 -15.75 -8.38 -4.11
N HIS A 153 -16.00 -9.51 -3.45
CA HIS A 153 -16.15 -9.62 -2.01
C HIS A 153 -14.84 -10.06 -1.36
N PHE A 154 -14.15 -9.14 -0.71
CA PHE A 154 -12.93 -9.38 0.06
C PHE A 154 -13.28 -9.88 1.44
N SER A 155 -13.54 -11.19 1.54
CA SER A 155 -14.04 -11.86 2.74
C SER A 155 -12.95 -12.44 3.63
N ILE A 156 -11.70 -12.55 3.14
CA ILE A 156 -10.59 -13.13 3.88
C ILE A 156 -9.90 -12.01 4.66
N SER A 157 -10.16 -11.97 5.96
CA SER A 157 -9.60 -10.97 6.87
C SER A 157 -8.11 -11.17 7.10
N PRO A 158 -7.28 -10.10 7.18
CA PRO A 158 -5.91 -10.22 7.62
C PRO A 158 -5.84 -10.69 9.08
N GLU A 159 -4.86 -11.54 9.40
CA GLU A 159 -4.63 -12.01 10.78
C GLU A 159 -4.15 -10.85 11.67
N ILE A 160 -3.32 -9.98 11.14
CA ILE A 160 -2.75 -8.82 11.83
C ILE A 160 -3.31 -7.51 11.29
N ASN A 161 -3.50 -6.55 12.20
CA ASN A 161 -4.00 -5.22 11.83
C ASN A 161 -2.86 -4.36 11.29
N ARG A 162 -2.70 -4.34 9.97
CA ARG A 162 -1.71 -3.55 9.24
C ARG A 162 -2.35 -2.41 8.46
N THR A 163 -1.51 -1.61 7.83
CA THR A 163 -1.92 -0.36 7.19
C THR A 163 -1.68 -0.37 5.68
N VAL A 164 -2.47 0.46 4.97
CA VAL A 164 -2.17 0.93 3.62
C VAL A 164 -1.90 2.42 3.69
N ILE A 165 -0.70 2.83 3.29
CA ILE A 165 -0.21 4.21 3.42
C ILE A 165 0.24 4.76 2.08
N ASN A 166 -0.20 5.97 1.74
CA ASN A 166 0.34 6.76 0.64
C ASN A 166 1.12 7.97 1.16
N ARG A 167 2.38 8.06 0.78
CA ARG A 167 3.25 9.24 0.96
C ARG A 167 3.74 9.81 -0.36
N GLY A 168 3.45 9.13 -1.48
CA GLY A 168 3.88 9.49 -2.83
C GLY A 168 2.78 10.17 -3.64
N THR A 169 2.88 10.04 -4.95
CA THR A 169 1.89 10.58 -5.89
C THR A 169 1.20 9.44 -6.62
N ILE A 170 -0.13 9.41 -6.52
CA ILE A 170 -0.99 8.44 -7.21
C ILE A 170 -1.91 9.19 -8.17
N ASN A 171 -1.79 8.85 -9.45
CA ASN A 171 -2.62 9.39 -10.52
C ASN A 171 -3.54 8.30 -11.04
N ILE A 172 -4.82 8.49 -10.87
CA ILE A 172 -5.88 7.64 -11.44
C ILE A 172 -6.37 8.30 -12.73
N LYS A 173 -6.51 7.52 -13.78
CA LYS A 173 -7.07 8.03 -15.05
C LYS A 173 -8.46 8.61 -14.83
N GLN A 174 -8.82 9.56 -15.67
CA GLN A 174 -10.12 10.25 -15.58
C GLN A 174 -11.28 9.24 -15.53
N GLY A 175 -12.14 9.38 -14.53
CA GLY A 175 -13.27 8.48 -14.28
C GLY A 175 -12.91 7.14 -13.69
N GLY A 176 -11.63 6.90 -13.36
CA GLY A 176 -11.17 5.68 -12.72
C GLY A 176 -11.46 5.62 -11.23
N LEU A 177 -10.94 4.60 -10.56
CA LEU A 177 -11.20 4.36 -9.14
C LEU A 177 -9.91 4.20 -8.34
N LEU A 178 -9.96 4.63 -7.08
CA LEU A 178 -9.00 4.27 -6.05
C LEU A 178 -9.75 3.77 -4.82
N ALA A 179 -9.35 2.62 -4.29
CA ALA A 179 -9.81 2.14 -3.00
C ALA A 179 -8.62 1.67 -2.16
N PHE A 180 -8.43 2.29 -1.00
CA PHE A 180 -7.57 1.77 0.06
C PHE A 180 -8.44 1.21 1.16
N VAL A 181 -8.31 -0.08 1.45
CA VAL A 181 -9.07 -0.73 2.50
C VAL A 181 -8.14 -1.60 3.34
N ALA A 182 -8.01 -1.25 4.61
CA ALA A 182 -7.17 -1.95 5.58
C ALA A 182 -7.63 -1.60 7.00
N PRO A 183 -7.18 -2.29 8.04
CA PRO A 183 -7.40 -1.86 9.43
C PRO A 183 -7.00 -0.41 9.71
N GLY A 184 -5.93 0.06 9.08
CA GLY A 184 -5.53 1.47 9.10
C GLY A 184 -5.21 1.98 7.69
N VAL A 185 -5.64 3.20 7.36
CA VAL A 185 -5.40 3.84 6.06
C VAL A 185 -4.92 5.27 6.26
N GLU A 186 -3.82 5.61 5.59
CA GLU A 186 -3.26 6.97 5.65
C GLU A 186 -2.94 7.49 4.24
N ASN A 187 -3.34 8.72 3.98
CA ASN A 187 -2.82 9.52 2.88
C ASN A 187 -2.10 10.76 3.42
N SER A 188 -0.80 10.79 3.28
CA SER A 188 0.04 11.99 3.52
C SER A 188 0.76 12.46 2.25
N GLY A 189 0.43 11.83 1.10
CA GLY A 189 0.89 12.19 -0.24
C GLY A 189 -0.20 12.89 -1.07
N ILE A 190 -0.16 12.65 -2.37
CA ILE A 190 -1.08 13.26 -3.34
C ILE A 190 -1.85 12.17 -4.08
N ILE A 191 -3.16 12.31 -4.17
CA ILE A 191 -4.05 11.46 -4.96
C ILE A 191 -4.82 12.32 -5.95
N ASN A 192 -4.69 12.02 -7.24
CA ASN A 192 -5.38 12.69 -8.33
C ASN A 192 -6.32 11.71 -9.04
N ALA A 193 -7.63 12.01 -9.10
CA ALA A 193 -8.64 11.16 -9.74
C ALA A 193 -9.80 12.00 -10.29
N LYS A 194 -9.54 12.85 -11.28
CA LYS A 194 -10.58 13.71 -11.90
C LYS A 194 -11.77 12.88 -12.39
N LEU A 195 -12.99 13.27 -12.05
CA LEU A 195 -14.25 12.53 -12.31
C LEU A 195 -14.27 11.10 -11.75
N GLY A 196 -13.32 10.77 -10.88
CA GLY A 196 -13.12 9.42 -10.36
C GLY A 196 -13.80 9.19 -9.02
N GLN A 197 -13.66 7.96 -8.52
CA GLN A 197 -14.14 7.56 -7.21
C GLN A 197 -12.95 7.22 -6.31
N ILE A 198 -12.88 7.81 -5.15
CA ILE A 198 -11.83 7.57 -4.15
C ILE A 198 -12.48 7.09 -2.86
N SER A 199 -11.99 5.96 -2.33
CA SER A 199 -12.36 5.46 -1.01
C SER A 199 -11.14 5.20 -0.16
N LEU A 200 -11.07 5.82 1.01
CA LEU A 200 -10.15 5.49 2.08
C LEU A 200 -10.97 4.91 3.23
N ALA A 201 -10.84 3.61 3.48
CA ALA A 201 -11.77 2.93 4.38
C ALA A 201 -11.04 1.99 5.36
N SER A 202 -11.39 2.11 6.65
CA SER A 202 -10.90 1.19 7.67
C SER A 202 -11.86 0.03 7.86
N GLY A 203 -11.37 -1.19 7.59
CA GLY A 203 -12.12 -2.44 7.73
C GLY A 203 -11.25 -3.65 7.41
N LYS A 204 -11.76 -4.84 7.79
CA LYS A 204 -11.11 -6.14 7.52
C LYS A 204 -11.77 -6.93 6.40
N THR A 205 -13.05 -6.65 6.13
CA THR A 205 -13.80 -7.26 5.03
C THR A 205 -14.62 -6.18 4.33
N PHE A 206 -14.79 -6.30 3.04
CA PHE A 206 -15.53 -5.32 2.26
C PHE A 206 -15.99 -5.90 0.93
N THR A 207 -16.98 -5.26 0.33
CA THR A 207 -17.40 -5.51 -1.05
C THR A 207 -17.08 -4.29 -1.90
N LEU A 208 -16.49 -4.52 -3.05
CA LEU A 208 -16.16 -3.51 -4.02
C LEU A 208 -17.22 -3.52 -5.12
N ASP A 209 -17.90 -2.39 -5.32
CA ASP A 209 -18.82 -2.18 -6.43
C ASP A 209 -18.13 -1.33 -7.50
N LEU A 210 -17.72 -1.95 -8.59
CA LEU A 210 -17.00 -1.26 -9.67
C LEU A 210 -17.91 -0.43 -10.58
N TYR A 211 -19.23 -0.57 -10.47
CA TYR A 211 -20.20 0.01 -11.40
C TYR A 211 -21.34 0.75 -10.72
N GLY A 212 -21.46 0.65 -9.40
CA GLY A 212 -22.49 1.30 -8.60
C GLY A 212 -22.12 2.71 -8.12
N ASP A 213 -22.99 3.28 -7.33
CA ASP A 213 -22.82 4.62 -6.73
C ASP A 213 -21.98 4.61 -5.44
N LYS A 214 -21.74 3.43 -4.87
CA LYS A 214 -20.89 3.21 -3.69
C LYS A 214 -19.71 2.31 -4.04
N LEU A 215 -18.53 2.89 -4.17
CA LEU A 215 -17.33 2.13 -4.54
C LEU A 215 -17.00 1.03 -3.53
N VAL A 216 -17.12 1.31 -2.23
CA VAL A 216 -16.81 0.37 -1.15
C VAL A 216 -17.99 0.26 -0.19
N SER A 217 -18.43 -0.97 0.07
CA SER A 217 -19.34 -1.32 1.17
C SER A 217 -18.57 -2.10 2.23
N LEU A 218 -18.40 -1.54 3.41
CA LEU A 218 -17.73 -2.22 4.52
C LEU A 218 -18.62 -3.32 5.10
N GLY A 219 -18.06 -4.52 5.25
CA GLY A 219 -18.77 -5.68 5.83
C GLY A 219 -19.16 -5.43 7.29
N ILE A 220 -20.23 -6.11 7.75
CA ILE A 220 -20.75 -6.00 9.12
C ILE A 220 -19.70 -6.48 10.14
N ASP A 221 -18.99 -7.56 9.82
CA ASP A 221 -17.98 -8.17 10.68
C ASP A 221 -16.60 -7.50 10.59
N SER A 222 -16.50 -6.38 9.89
CA SER A 222 -15.23 -5.69 9.65
C SER A 222 -14.81 -4.72 10.76
N LYS A 223 -15.45 -4.76 11.94
CA LYS A 223 -15.08 -3.91 13.07
C LYS A 223 -13.62 -4.14 13.46
N ILE A 224 -12.88 -3.05 13.63
CA ILE A 224 -11.54 -3.09 14.17
C ILE A 224 -11.66 -3.11 15.69
N LEU A 225 -11.29 -4.23 16.31
CA LEU A 225 -11.40 -4.43 17.76
C LEU A 225 -10.06 -4.27 18.49
N ASN A 226 -8.96 -4.35 17.76
CA ASN A 226 -7.62 -4.33 18.31
C ASN A 226 -6.81 -3.19 17.70
N GLN A 227 -5.73 -2.82 18.41
CA GLN A 227 -4.80 -1.80 17.97
C GLN A 227 -4.25 -2.09 16.55
N VAL A 228 -4.12 -1.06 15.76
CA VAL A 228 -3.53 -1.10 14.41
C VAL A 228 -2.10 -0.60 14.49
N ILE A 229 -1.19 -1.34 13.88
CA ILE A 229 0.25 -1.04 13.92
C ILE A 229 0.69 -0.47 12.56
N GLY A 230 1.31 0.68 12.61
CA GLY A 230 1.93 1.34 11.47
C GLY A 230 3.22 0.64 11.00
N PRO A 231 3.81 1.10 9.89
CA PRO A 231 5.03 0.50 9.33
C PRO A 231 6.27 0.71 10.22
N ASP A 232 6.24 1.68 11.13
CA ASP A 232 7.28 1.95 12.14
C ASP A 232 7.17 1.08 13.39
N GLY A 233 6.16 0.18 13.44
CA GLY A 233 5.89 -0.67 14.60
C GLY A 233 5.12 0.01 15.71
N THR A 234 4.71 1.27 15.55
CA THR A 234 3.92 2.02 16.54
C THR A 234 2.42 1.97 16.23
N PRO A 235 1.56 2.11 17.28
CA PRO A 235 0.13 2.23 17.07
C PRO A 235 -0.25 3.49 16.27
N VAL A 236 -1.20 3.36 15.36
CA VAL A 236 -1.74 4.52 14.66
C VAL A 236 -2.64 5.36 15.57
N SER A 237 -2.62 6.68 15.38
CA SER A 237 -3.46 7.62 16.15
C SER A 237 -4.90 7.70 15.63
N SER A 238 -5.11 7.31 14.36
CA SER A 238 -6.42 7.28 13.71
C SER A 238 -6.50 6.11 12.73
N LEU A 239 -7.71 5.60 12.48
CA LEU A 239 -7.91 4.47 11.57
C LEU A 239 -7.94 4.90 10.11
N VAL A 240 -8.46 6.09 9.82
CA VAL A 240 -8.34 6.75 8.52
C VAL A 240 -7.77 8.13 8.73
N ALA A 241 -6.67 8.45 8.05
CA ALA A 241 -6.05 9.76 8.08
C ALA A 241 -5.86 10.32 6.66
N ASN A 242 -6.13 11.60 6.48
CA ASN A 242 -5.72 12.36 5.31
C ASN A 242 -5.05 13.66 5.74
N GLY A 243 -3.71 13.64 5.80
CA GLY A 243 -2.85 14.82 5.99
C GLY A 243 -2.25 15.36 4.70
N GLY A 244 -2.49 14.66 3.57
CA GLY A 244 -2.05 15.05 2.24
C GLY A 244 -3.15 15.73 1.43
N SER A 245 -3.10 15.54 0.11
CA SER A 245 -4.06 16.15 -0.82
C SER A 245 -4.78 15.10 -1.66
N ILE A 246 -6.09 15.27 -1.80
CA ILE A 246 -6.96 14.47 -2.66
C ILE A 246 -7.66 15.41 -3.64
N HIS A 247 -7.49 15.18 -4.95
CA HIS A 247 -8.09 15.98 -6.01
C HIS A 247 -8.99 15.08 -6.89
N ALA A 248 -10.30 15.19 -6.70
CA ALA A 248 -11.33 14.37 -7.36
C ALA A 248 -12.43 15.24 -7.99
N ASN A 249 -12.08 16.33 -8.65
CA ASN A 249 -13.05 17.30 -9.17
C ASN A 249 -14.07 16.63 -10.12
N GLY A 250 -15.36 16.84 -9.86
CA GLY A 250 -16.48 16.16 -10.50
C GLY A 250 -16.65 14.68 -10.13
N GLY A 251 -15.93 14.21 -9.13
CA GLY A 251 -15.94 12.83 -8.64
C GLY A 251 -16.39 12.72 -7.18
N ASN A 252 -16.23 11.54 -6.61
CA ASN A 252 -16.66 11.21 -5.26
C ASN A 252 -15.48 10.85 -4.39
N VAL A 253 -15.43 11.37 -3.16
CA VAL A 253 -14.46 11.00 -2.14
C VAL A 253 -15.18 10.48 -0.91
N PHE A 254 -14.83 9.29 -0.47
CA PHE A 254 -15.38 8.63 0.71
C PHE A 254 -14.25 8.31 1.70
N LEU A 255 -14.37 8.79 2.92
CA LEU A 255 -13.57 8.37 4.06
C LEU A 255 -14.50 7.65 5.04
N GLY A 256 -14.24 6.38 5.33
CA GLY A 256 -15.14 5.58 6.13
C GLY A 256 -14.45 4.68 7.14
N VAL A 257 -15.02 4.58 8.34
CA VAL A 257 -14.54 3.70 9.41
C VAL A 257 -15.69 2.91 10.00
N LYS A 258 -15.43 1.63 10.28
CA LYS A 258 -16.31 0.77 11.04
C LYS A 258 -15.53 0.17 12.22
N ALA A 259 -15.34 0.95 13.27
CA ALA A 259 -14.56 0.57 14.44
C ALA A 259 -15.46 0.31 15.66
N ALA A 260 -14.93 -0.42 16.64
CA ALA A 260 -15.46 -0.46 17.99
C ALA A 260 -14.95 0.72 18.83
N ARG A 261 -15.62 1.01 19.95
CA ARG A 261 -15.19 2.00 20.93
C ARG A 261 -13.75 1.73 21.41
N ASN A 262 -13.00 2.80 21.72
CA ASN A 262 -11.71 2.78 22.41
C ASN A 262 -10.55 2.08 21.66
N VAL A 263 -10.64 1.94 20.33
CA VAL A 263 -9.51 1.43 19.54
C VAL A 263 -8.48 2.54 19.28
N VAL A 264 -8.96 3.75 19.03
CA VAL A 264 -8.18 4.98 18.81
C VAL A 264 -8.95 6.19 19.34
N ASP A 265 -8.25 7.30 19.60
CA ASP A 265 -8.88 8.54 20.05
C ASP A 265 -9.75 9.17 18.95
N GLN A 266 -9.34 9.04 17.71
CA GLN A 266 -10.03 9.57 16.53
C GLN A 266 -10.12 8.48 15.46
N VAL A 267 -11.32 8.20 14.98
CA VAL A 267 -11.48 7.19 13.91
C VAL A 267 -11.11 7.76 12.54
N ILE A 268 -11.43 9.03 12.28
CA ILE A 268 -11.01 9.77 11.09
C ILE A 268 -10.29 11.04 11.54
N ASN A 269 -9.08 11.27 11.01
CA ASN A 269 -8.34 12.53 11.11
C ASN A 269 -8.17 13.13 9.73
N MET A 270 -8.82 14.28 9.49
CA MET A 270 -8.78 15.02 8.24
C MET A 270 -8.13 16.40 8.49
N ASP A 271 -6.82 16.49 8.35
CA ASP A 271 -6.01 17.71 8.51
C ASP A 271 -5.39 18.22 7.21
N GLY A 272 -5.52 17.45 6.11
CA GLY A 272 -5.08 17.82 4.77
C GLY A 272 -6.15 18.50 3.91
N LEU A 273 -6.10 18.23 2.60
CA LEU A 273 -7.00 18.81 1.59
C LEU A 273 -7.80 17.71 0.88
N ILE A 274 -9.10 17.93 0.73
CA ILE A 274 -9.94 17.18 -0.21
C ILE A 274 -10.66 18.19 -1.12
N GLU A 275 -10.40 18.09 -2.42
CA GLU A 275 -11.10 18.82 -3.46
C GLU A 275 -11.93 17.86 -4.30
N ALA A 276 -13.26 18.00 -4.24
CA ALA A 276 -14.23 17.36 -5.10
C ALA A 276 -15.16 18.42 -5.70
N GLN A 277 -14.53 19.42 -6.32
CA GLN A 277 -15.24 20.57 -6.91
C GLN A 277 -16.09 20.13 -8.09
N THR A 278 -17.14 20.88 -8.38
CA THR A 278 -17.91 20.66 -9.60
C THR A 278 -17.01 20.78 -10.83
N ALA A 279 -17.03 19.79 -11.69
CA ALA A 279 -16.26 19.77 -12.93
C ALA A 279 -17.16 19.34 -14.11
N PHE A 280 -17.13 20.12 -15.18
CA PHE A 280 -18.05 19.99 -16.32
C PHE A 280 -19.51 20.19 -15.87
N LYS A 281 -20.33 19.13 -15.91
CA LYS A 281 -21.73 19.11 -15.44
C LYS A 281 -21.93 18.10 -14.30
N LYS A 282 -20.84 17.72 -13.62
CA LYS A 282 -20.87 16.76 -12.50
C LYS A 282 -20.46 17.46 -11.22
N ASP A 283 -21.34 17.42 -10.26
CA ASP A 283 -21.10 17.91 -8.91
C ASP A 283 -20.20 16.94 -8.18
N GLY A 284 -19.27 17.46 -7.39
CA GLY A 284 -18.41 16.63 -6.55
C GLY A 284 -19.13 16.21 -5.28
N LYS A 285 -18.67 15.11 -4.69
CA LYS A 285 -19.20 14.63 -3.41
C LYS A 285 -18.07 14.23 -2.46
N ILE A 286 -18.16 14.69 -1.21
CA ILE A 286 -17.26 14.29 -0.12
C ILE A 286 -18.11 13.70 1.00
N VAL A 287 -17.78 12.50 1.46
CA VAL A 287 -18.48 11.80 2.54
C VAL A 287 -17.48 11.31 3.58
N LEU A 288 -17.71 11.65 4.85
CA LEU A 288 -16.92 11.17 5.98
C LEU A 288 -17.84 10.43 6.96
N LEU A 289 -17.63 9.12 7.13
CA LEU A 289 -18.43 8.28 8.03
C LEU A 289 -17.55 7.69 9.13
N GLY A 290 -17.67 8.21 10.34
CA GLY A 290 -16.94 7.74 11.52
C GLY A 290 -17.53 6.50 12.21
N GLY A 291 -18.55 5.88 11.65
CA GLY A 291 -19.32 4.81 12.29
C GLY A 291 -20.23 5.37 13.41
N ASP A 292 -20.80 4.47 14.23
CA ASP A 292 -21.81 4.84 15.23
C ASP A 292 -21.19 5.53 16.48
N GLU A 293 -19.89 5.38 16.70
CA GLU A 293 -19.25 5.74 17.96
C GLU A 293 -17.88 6.43 17.82
N GLY A 294 -17.49 6.78 16.58
CA GLY A 294 -16.16 7.28 16.30
C GLY A 294 -16.07 8.81 16.22
N LEU A 295 -15.02 9.40 16.80
CA LEU A 295 -14.74 10.83 16.63
C LEU A 295 -14.14 11.11 15.25
N VAL A 296 -14.80 11.96 14.46
CA VAL A 296 -14.27 12.51 13.20
C VAL A 296 -13.70 13.90 13.49
N LYS A 297 -12.40 14.04 13.35
CA LYS A 297 -11.70 15.33 13.49
C LYS A 297 -11.40 15.92 12.12
N ILE A 298 -11.83 17.16 11.89
CA ILE A 298 -11.59 17.90 10.65
C ILE A 298 -10.93 19.23 11.02
N THR A 299 -9.67 19.40 10.65
CA THR A 299 -8.92 20.66 10.79
C THR A 299 -8.40 21.18 9.45
N GLY A 300 -8.44 20.32 8.42
CA GLY A 300 -8.06 20.64 7.06
C GLY A 300 -9.21 21.24 6.22
N THR A 301 -9.08 21.16 4.92
CA THR A 301 -10.02 21.75 3.96
C THR A 301 -10.81 20.70 3.20
N LEU A 302 -12.14 20.86 3.16
CA LEU A 302 -13.05 20.11 2.30
C LEU A 302 -13.67 21.09 1.30
N ASP A 303 -13.40 20.94 0.00
CA ASP A 303 -13.86 21.83 -1.04
C ASP A 303 -14.68 21.09 -2.11
N ALA A 304 -16.00 21.28 -2.08
CA ALA A 304 -16.94 20.80 -3.10
C ALA A 304 -17.57 21.95 -3.89
N SER A 305 -16.92 23.11 -3.98
CA SER A 305 -17.47 24.31 -4.62
C SER A 305 -17.61 24.17 -6.15
N GLY A 306 -18.51 24.94 -6.73
CA GLY A 306 -18.52 25.26 -8.15
C GLY A 306 -17.68 26.53 -8.40
N LYS A 307 -16.64 26.43 -9.23
CA LYS A 307 -15.69 27.57 -9.45
C LYS A 307 -16.00 28.40 -10.67
N GLU A 308 -16.74 27.88 -11.62
CA GLU A 308 -17.10 28.60 -12.82
C GLU A 308 -18.47 29.29 -12.67
N SER A 309 -18.69 30.39 -13.39
CA SER A 309 -19.96 31.10 -13.35
C SER A 309 -21.12 30.16 -13.73
N GLY A 310 -22.14 30.10 -12.88
CA GLY A 310 -23.32 29.24 -13.05
C GLY A 310 -23.16 27.80 -12.62
N GLN A 311 -22.00 27.41 -12.09
CA GLN A 311 -21.84 26.10 -11.47
C GLN A 311 -22.40 26.08 -10.04
N LEU A 312 -23.18 25.05 -9.72
CA LEU A 312 -23.58 24.74 -8.34
C LEU A 312 -22.44 24.05 -7.61
N GLY A 313 -22.36 24.22 -6.31
CA GLY A 313 -21.49 23.42 -5.47
C GLY A 313 -21.97 21.99 -5.35
N GLY A 314 -21.05 21.08 -5.01
CA GLY A 314 -21.35 19.68 -4.70
C GLY A 314 -21.81 19.49 -3.25
N ASN A 315 -21.70 18.25 -2.75
CA ASN A 315 -22.21 17.85 -1.44
C ASN A 315 -21.08 17.40 -0.50
N ILE A 316 -21.15 17.84 0.77
CA ILE A 316 -20.27 17.35 1.86
C ILE A 316 -21.17 16.79 2.96
N GLN A 317 -20.94 15.54 3.37
CA GLN A 317 -21.70 14.79 4.37
C GLN A 317 -20.78 14.25 5.46
#